data_31762102f9abe1ec1f1bf14a8deb7632
#
_entry.id   31762102f9abe1ec1f1bf14a8deb7632
#
_cell.length_a   1.000
_cell.length_b   1.000
_cell.length_c   1.000
_cell.angle_alpha   90.00
_cell.angle_beta   90.00
_cell.angle_gamma   90.00
#
_symmetry.space_group_name_H-M   'P 1'
#
loop_
_entity.id
_entity.type
_entity.pdbx_description
1 polymer ?
#
loop_
_entity_poly.entity_id
_entity_poly.type
_entity_poly.pdbx_seq_one_letter_code
_entity_poly.pdbx_strand_id
1 'polypeptide(L)'
;MLREYFEAKNIPYQFLHFPRTESPYFGELIAMFLRGDLGSLHEVHPKLVAMLYAGDRYNASQQINEWLGKGYLVLADRYMHSNIAYQCAKISSHKEQQQLSEWIRKLEYEFWKIPVPDRIVYLNAPFDFIRRNLAGARNGKERAYLQGGEDIHEADLEFQRKVGEVYLQQPSVDPSFVVLNCADDTGNMKLPGEIFNDLLELLIQQNILINQ
;
A
#
# COMPACT_ATOMS: atom_id res chain seq x y z
N MET A 1 -2.44 6.04 15.91
CA MET A 1 -2.63 7.51 15.84
C MET A 1 -3.87 7.90 15.02
N LEU A 2 -3.97 7.69 13.66
CA LEU A 2 -5.15 8.13 12.89
C LEU A 2 -6.46 7.46 13.35
N ARG A 3 -6.43 6.16 13.63
CA ARG A 3 -7.60 5.42 14.18
C ARG A 3 -8.02 5.95 15.54
N GLU A 4 -7.09 6.17 16.45
CA GLU A 4 -7.34 6.78 17.79
C GLU A 4 -7.91 8.20 17.66
N TYR A 5 -7.44 8.97 16.68
CA TYR A 5 -8.02 10.28 16.39
C TYR A 5 -9.48 10.17 15.93
N PHE A 6 -9.81 9.23 15.05
CA PHE A 6 -11.18 9.01 14.60
C PHE A 6 -12.09 8.58 15.77
N GLU A 7 -11.59 7.71 16.64
CA GLU A 7 -12.31 7.30 17.86
C GLU A 7 -12.54 8.49 18.79
N ALA A 8 -11.52 9.29 19.07
CA ALA A 8 -11.60 10.47 19.92
C ALA A 8 -12.54 11.55 19.38
N LYS A 9 -12.66 11.66 18.07
CA LYS A 9 -13.54 12.61 17.37
C LYS A 9 -14.91 12.03 17.02
N ASN A 10 -15.21 10.78 17.41
CA ASN A 10 -16.44 10.07 17.05
C ASN A 10 -16.70 10.03 15.53
N ILE A 11 -15.64 9.96 14.72
CA ILE A 11 -15.74 9.79 13.26
C ILE A 11 -16.00 8.32 12.97
N PRO A 12 -17.13 7.94 12.36
CA PRO A 12 -17.39 6.56 12.02
C PRO A 12 -16.43 6.09 10.92
N TYR A 13 -15.60 5.10 11.21
CA TYR A 13 -14.65 4.56 10.24
C TYR A 13 -14.60 3.03 10.26
N GLN A 14 -14.05 2.48 9.19
CA GLN A 14 -13.68 1.07 9.08
C GLN A 14 -12.23 0.99 8.59
N PHE A 15 -11.51 -0.06 8.99
CA PHE A 15 -10.11 -0.24 8.66
C PHE A 15 -9.87 -1.58 7.96
N LEU A 16 -9.10 -1.55 6.88
CA LEU A 16 -8.57 -2.73 6.20
C LEU A 16 -7.07 -2.58 5.98
N HIS A 17 -6.36 -3.70 6.11
CA HIS A 17 -4.98 -3.83 5.66
C HIS A 17 -4.91 -4.78 4.47
N PHE A 18 -4.16 -4.42 3.43
CA PHE A 18 -3.87 -5.29 2.29
C PHE A 18 -2.36 -5.59 2.19
N PRO A 19 -1.98 -6.83 1.85
CA PRO A 19 -2.85 -7.97 1.56
C PRO A 19 -3.45 -8.59 2.83
N ARG A 20 -4.63 -9.17 2.69
CA ARG A 20 -5.29 -9.95 3.75
C ARG A 20 -4.82 -11.41 3.66
N THR A 21 -3.61 -11.67 4.10
CA THR A 21 -2.93 -12.98 3.98
C THR A 21 -3.68 -14.14 4.61
N GLU A 22 -4.60 -13.85 5.55
CA GLU A 22 -5.48 -14.84 6.20
C GLU A 22 -6.76 -15.11 5.41
N SER A 23 -7.04 -14.35 4.33
CA SER A 23 -8.24 -14.56 3.52
C SER A 23 -8.10 -15.78 2.61
N PRO A 24 -9.22 -16.53 2.38
CA PRO A 24 -9.19 -17.71 1.51
C PRO A 24 -8.73 -17.39 0.09
N TYR A 25 -8.09 -18.36 -0.54
CA TYR A 25 -7.62 -18.35 -1.93
C TYR A 25 -6.58 -17.27 -2.23
N PHE A 26 -6.97 -16.03 -2.46
CA PHE A 26 -6.03 -14.97 -2.85
C PHE A 26 -5.04 -14.64 -1.73
N GLY A 27 -5.49 -14.51 -0.48
CA GLY A 27 -4.61 -14.26 0.66
C GLY A 27 -3.62 -15.40 0.88
N GLU A 28 -4.08 -16.63 0.78
CA GLU A 28 -3.23 -17.82 0.87
C GLU A 28 -2.14 -17.83 -0.22
N LEU A 29 -2.52 -17.59 -1.48
CA LEU A 29 -1.57 -17.56 -2.61
C LEU A 29 -0.57 -16.39 -2.48
N ILE A 30 -1.02 -15.23 -1.96
CA ILE A 30 -0.12 -14.11 -1.67
C ILE A 30 0.87 -14.50 -0.56
N ALA A 31 0.40 -15.13 0.50
CA ALA A 31 1.28 -15.61 1.58
C ALA A 31 2.34 -16.60 1.06
N MET A 32 1.94 -17.56 0.22
CA MET A 32 2.85 -18.50 -0.47
C MET A 32 3.88 -17.75 -1.33
N PHE A 33 3.43 -16.76 -2.12
CA PHE A 33 4.33 -15.95 -2.93
C PHE A 33 5.35 -15.19 -2.07
N LEU A 34 4.91 -14.54 -1.00
CA LEU A 34 5.79 -13.76 -0.11
C LEU A 34 6.84 -14.62 0.62
N ARG A 35 6.51 -15.89 0.89
CA ARG A 35 7.48 -16.88 1.41
C ARG A 35 8.43 -17.44 0.35
N GLY A 36 8.17 -17.18 -0.94
CA GLY A 36 8.93 -17.76 -2.05
C GLY A 36 8.48 -19.17 -2.47
N ASP A 37 7.36 -19.69 -1.93
CA ASP A 37 6.85 -21.05 -2.26
C ASP A 37 6.43 -21.18 -3.73
N LEU A 38 6.11 -20.05 -4.39
CA LEU A 38 5.73 -19.99 -5.80
C LEU A 38 6.89 -19.64 -6.75
N GLY A 39 8.09 -19.47 -6.21
CA GLY A 39 9.28 -19.02 -6.93
C GLY A 39 9.83 -17.70 -6.36
N SER A 40 11.03 -17.33 -6.81
CA SER A 40 11.66 -16.09 -6.36
C SER A 40 10.96 -14.83 -6.88
N LEU A 41 11.34 -13.68 -6.32
CA LEU A 41 10.80 -12.36 -6.67
C LEU A 41 10.74 -12.10 -8.19
N HIS A 42 11.74 -12.56 -8.94
CA HIS A 42 11.90 -12.29 -10.38
C HIS A 42 11.41 -13.43 -11.28
N GLU A 43 11.15 -14.62 -10.74
CA GLU A 43 10.68 -15.76 -11.53
C GLU A 43 9.16 -15.72 -11.77
N VAL A 44 8.41 -15.22 -10.80
CA VAL A 44 6.95 -15.13 -10.95
C VAL A 44 6.58 -13.89 -11.76
N HIS A 45 5.90 -14.10 -12.90
CA HIS A 45 5.54 -13.02 -13.81
C HIS A 45 4.72 -11.91 -13.11
N PRO A 46 5.10 -10.61 -13.25
CA PRO A 46 4.48 -9.50 -12.51
C PRO A 46 2.95 -9.40 -12.65
N LYS A 47 2.39 -9.72 -13.83
CA LYS A 47 0.93 -9.72 -14.03
C LYS A 47 0.21 -10.79 -13.21
N LEU A 48 0.82 -11.97 -12.99
CA LEU A 48 0.22 -13.02 -12.18
C LEU A 48 0.18 -12.58 -10.70
N VAL A 49 1.29 -12.03 -10.21
CA VAL A 49 1.34 -11.48 -8.85
C VAL A 49 0.35 -10.31 -8.71
N ALA A 50 0.31 -9.39 -9.69
CA ALA A 50 -0.64 -8.28 -9.70
C ALA A 50 -2.09 -8.76 -9.59
N MET A 51 -2.44 -9.84 -10.30
CA MET A 51 -3.78 -10.41 -10.28
C MET A 51 -4.13 -11.03 -8.92
N LEU A 52 -3.17 -11.62 -8.20
CA LEU A 52 -3.41 -12.13 -6.85
C LEU A 52 -3.78 -10.99 -5.88
N TYR A 53 -2.98 -9.92 -5.86
CA TYR A 53 -3.25 -8.76 -5.02
C TYR A 53 -4.54 -8.02 -5.39
N ALA A 54 -4.85 -7.93 -6.67
CA ALA A 54 -6.09 -7.36 -7.16
C ALA A 54 -7.30 -8.23 -6.78
N GLY A 55 -7.17 -9.56 -6.84
CA GLY A 55 -8.20 -10.51 -6.42
C GLY A 55 -8.53 -10.44 -4.93
N ASP A 56 -7.53 -10.20 -4.08
CA ASP A 56 -7.75 -9.97 -2.65
C ASP A 56 -8.59 -8.71 -2.41
N ARG A 57 -8.32 -7.61 -3.13
CA ARG A 57 -9.14 -6.39 -3.06
C ARG A 57 -10.54 -6.59 -3.64
N TYR A 58 -10.65 -7.33 -4.73
CA TYR A 58 -11.94 -7.67 -5.32
C TYR A 58 -12.83 -8.42 -4.31
N ASN A 59 -12.29 -9.40 -3.60
CA ASN A 59 -13.01 -10.11 -2.55
C ASN A 59 -13.43 -9.21 -1.37
N ALA A 60 -12.73 -8.10 -1.13
CA ALA A 60 -13.11 -7.12 -0.12
C ALA A 60 -14.10 -6.07 -0.62
N SER A 61 -14.26 -5.92 -1.93
CA SER A 61 -14.95 -4.77 -2.53
C SER A 61 -16.43 -4.66 -2.14
N GLN A 62 -17.12 -5.78 -1.99
CA GLN A 62 -18.50 -5.78 -1.50
C GLN A 62 -18.61 -5.19 -0.10
N GLN A 63 -17.76 -5.62 0.82
CA GLN A 63 -17.73 -5.14 2.19
C GLN A 63 -17.37 -3.64 2.26
N ILE A 64 -16.40 -3.20 1.44
CA ILE A 64 -16.03 -1.77 1.33
C ILE A 64 -17.24 -0.96 0.88
N ASN A 65 -17.94 -1.40 -0.18
CA ASN A 65 -19.12 -0.71 -0.69
C ASN A 65 -20.26 -0.65 0.34
N GLU A 66 -20.47 -1.71 1.13
CA GLU A 66 -21.46 -1.72 2.21
C GLU A 66 -21.11 -0.69 3.30
N TRP A 67 -19.84 -0.54 3.66
CA TRP A 67 -19.39 0.46 4.64
C TRP A 67 -19.55 1.88 4.11
N LEU A 68 -19.12 2.13 2.87
CA LEU A 68 -19.30 3.42 2.21
C LEU A 68 -20.79 3.80 2.09
N GLY A 69 -21.65 2.84 1.73
CA GLY A 69 -23.10 3.03 1.67
C GLY A 69 -23.75 3.34 3.01
N LYS A 70 -23.12 2.96 4.12
CA LYS A 70 -23.53 3.31 5.49
C LYS A 70 -22.91 4.62 6.01
N GLY A 71 -22.13 5.32 5.18
CA GLY A 71 -21.49 6.59 5.54
C GLY A 71 -20.22 6.44 6.38
N TYR A 72 -19.60 5.26 6.44
CA TYR A 72 -18.31 5.10 7.08
C TYR A 72 -17.19 5.67 6.22
N LEU A 73 -16.20 6.30 6.86
CA LEU A 73 -14.90 6.52 6.27
C LEU A 73 -14.14 5.17 6.21
N VAL A 74 -13.67 4.77 5.04
CA VAL A 74 -12.89 3.54 4.89
C VAL A 74 -11.40 3.87 4.82
N LEU A 75 -10.66 3.49 5.86
CA LEU A 75 -9.21 3.61 5.92
C LEU A 75 -8.57 2.30 5.45
N ALA A 76 -7.88 2.33 4.32
CA ALA A 76 -7.14 1.20 3.80
C ALA A 76 -5.62 1.42 3.96
N ASP A 77 -4.95 0.49 4.66
CA ASP A 77 -3.49 0.43 4.65
C ASP A 77 -3.05 -0.42 3.46
N ARG A 78 -2.38 0.22 2.50
CA ARG A 78 -2.08 -0.22 1.14
C ARG A 78 -3.34 -0.41 0.30
N TYR A 79 -3.20 -0.20 -1.01
CA TYR A 79 -4.25 -0.42 -2.00
C TYR A 79 -3.64 -0.69 -3.39
N MET A 80 -4.37 -0.42 -4.48
CA MET A 80 -3.92 -0.67 -5.86
C MET A 80 -2.54 -0.06 -6.16
N HIS A 81 -2.24 1.14 -5.66
CA HIS A 81 -0.96 1.81 -5.92
C HIS A 81 0.24 1.04 -5.34
N SER A 82 0.06 0.29 -4.25
CA SER A 82 1.09 -0.65 -3.78
C SER A 82 1.31 -1.78 -4.78
N ASN A 83 0.26 -2.33 -5.38
CA ASN A 83 0.37 -3.34 -6.42
C ASN A 83 1.18 -2.80 -7.62
N ILE A 84 0.84 -1.60 -8.10
CA ILE A 84 1.60 -0.95 -9.18
C ILE A 84 3.07 -0.80 -8.78
N ALA A 85 3.36 -0.23 -7.60
CA ALA A 85 4.72 0.05 -7.18
C ALA A 85 5.58 -1.23 -7.14
N TYR A 86 5.08 -2.27 -6.50
CA TYR A 86 5.82 -3.53 -6.33
C TYR A 86 5.95 -4.33 -7.63
N GLN A 87 4.96 -4.32 -8.52
CA GLN A 87 5.07 -5.09 -9.77
C GLN A 87 5.88 -4.34 -10.83
N CYS A 88 5.72 -3.02 -10.95
CA CYS A 88 6.51 -2.21 -11.89
C CYS A 88 7.98 -2.14 -11.50
N ALA A 89 8.34 -2.16 -10.22
CA ALA A 89 9.73 -2.18 -9.76
C ALA A 89 10.53 -3.43 -10.23
N LYS A 90 9.84 -4.51 -10.64
CA LYS A 90 10.46 -5.71 -11.22
C LYS A 90 10.89 -5.54 -12.68
N ILE A 91 10.47 -4.46 -13.33
CA ILE A 91 10.64 -4.21 -14.76
C ILE A 91 11.63 -3.06 -14.95
N SER A 92 12.62 -3.24 -15.83
CA SER A 92 13.63 -2.21 -16.10
C SER A 92 13.20 -1.19 -17.15
N SER A 93 12.31 -1.59 -18.07
CA SER A 93 11.84 -0.71 -19.15
C SER A 93 10.72 0.20 -18.66
N HIS A 94 10.93 1.52 -18.71
CA HIS A 94 9.90 2.50 -18.33
C HIS A 94 8.60 2.37 -19.14
N LYS A 95 8.71 2.06 -20.44
CA LYS A 95 7.54 1.80 -21.30
C LYS A 95 6.74 0.60 -20.82
N GLU A 96 7.41 -0.49 -20.44
CA GLU A 96 6.74 -1.70 -19.94
C GLU A 96 6.15 -1.48 -18.54
N GLN A 97 6.80 -0.67 -17.69
CA GLN A 97 6.24 -0.24 -16.40
C GLN A 97 4.93 0.52 -16.61
N GLN A 98 4.89 1.48 -17.55
CA GLN A 98 3.67 2.23 -17.87
C GLN A 98 2.54 1.29 -18.36
N GLN A 99 2.87 0.36 -19.26
CA GLN A 99 1.91 -0.63 -19.78
C GLN A 99 1.37 -1.53 -18.68
N LEU A 100 2.22 -1.96 -17.74
CA LEU A 100 1.78 -2.79 -16.59
C LEU A 100 0.93 -1.98 -15.62
N SER A 101 1.32 -0.75 -15.31
CA SER A 101 0.55 0.16 -14.45
C SER A 101 -0.85 0.39 -15.02
N GLU A 102 -0.95 0.70 -16.31
CA GLU A 102 -2.24 0.87 -16.98
C GLU A 102 -3.08 -0.42 -16.98
N TRP A 103 -2.43 -1.56 -17.21
CA TRP A 103 -3.10 -2.86 -17.17
C TRP A 103 -3.69 -3.16 -15.78
N ILE A 104 -2.93 -2.87 -14.69
CA ILE A 104 -3.41 -3.05 -13.31
C ILE A 104 -4.61 -2.13 -13.03
N ARG A 105 -4.54 -0.85 -13.43
CA ARG A 105 -5.66 0.11 -13.25
C ARG A 105 -6.92 -0.36 -13.97
N LYS A 106 -6.80 -0.81 -15.21
CA LYS A 106 -7.92 -1.35 -15.98
C LYS A 106 -8.51 -2.62 -15.36
N LEU A 107 -7.66 -3.54 -14.90
CA LEU A 107 -8.10 -4.75 -14.22
C LEU A 107 -8.90 -4.42 -12.96
N GLU A 108 -8.37 -3.57 -12.08
CA GLU A 108 -8.98 -3.32 -10.79
C GLU A 108 -10.18 -2.37 -10.89
N TYR A 109 -10.06 -1.25 -11.59
CA TYR A 109 -11.10 -0.22 -11.59
C TYR A 109 -12.14 -0.38 -12.71
N GLU A 110 -11.73 -0.84 -13.90
CA GLU A 110 -12.66 -0.93 -15.02
C GLU A 110 -13.30 -2.33 -15.11
N PHE A 111 -12.52 -3.40 -15.01
CA PHE A 111 -13.02 -4.76 -15.18
C PHE A 111 -13.66 -5.31 -13.90
N TRP A 112 -12.97 -5.23 -12.75
CA TRP A 112 -13.47 -5.74 -11.47
C TRP A 112 -14.28 -4.70 -10.67
N LYS A 113 -14.31 -3.44 -11.09
CA LYS A 113 -15.09 -2.37 -10.43
C LYS A 113 -14.76 -2.25 -8.93
N ILE A 114 -13.52 -2.46 -8.57
CA ILE A 114 -13.04 -2.26 -7.19
C ILE A 114 -13.22 -0.77 -6.84
N PRO A 115 -13.70 -0.41 -5.64
CA PRO A 115 -13.88 0.98 -5.24
C PRO A 115 -12.63 1.82 -5.43
N VAL A 116 -12.77 2.97 -6.07
CA VAL A 116 -11.67 3.93 -6.27
C VAL A 116 -11.55 4.78 -5.01
N PRO A 117 -10.36 4.90 -4.39
CA PRO A 117 -10.19 5.74 -3.22
C PRO A 117 -10.26 7.24 -3.57
N ASP A 118 -10.87 8.04 -2.71
CA ASP A 118 -10.92 9.50 -2.86
C ASP A 118 -9.54 10.14 -2.73
N ARG A 119 -8.69 9.58 -1.86
CA ARG A 119 -7.30 10.01 -1.63
C ARG A 119 -6.38 8.85 -1.35
N ILE A 120 -5.18 8.97 -1.87
CA ILE A 120 -4.06 8.08 -1.59
C ILE A 120 -2.94 8.92 -1.01
N VAL A 121 -2.44 8.54 0.17
CA VAL A 121 -1.31 9.20 0.79
C VAL A 121 -0.13 8.24 0.87
N TYR A 122 0.93 8.57 0.19
CA TYR A 122 2.19 7.85 0.30
C TYR A 122 3.10 8.52 1.33
N LEU A 123 3.41 7.82 2.42
CA LEU A 123 4.36 8.25 3.43
C LEU A 123 5.77 8.01 2.92
N ASN A 124 6.40 9.04 2.38
CA ASN A 124 7.75 8.97 1.81
C ASN A 124 8.81 9.05 2.93
N ALA A 125 9.15 7.89 3.48
CA ALA A 125 10.18 7.76 4.51
C ALA A 125 11.59 7.85 3.91
N PRO A 126 12.59 8.44 4.61
CA PRO A 126 13.98 8.42 4.19
C PRO A 126 14.49 7.00 3.98
N PHE A 127 15.21 6.74 2.89
CA PHE A 127 15.66 5.39 2.55
C PHE A 127 16.59 4.78 3.62
N ASP A 128 17.42 5.59 4.26
CA ASP A 128 18.27 5.13 5.37
C ASP A 128 17.46 4.65 6.59
N PHE A 129 16.29 5.24 6.83
CA PHE A 129 15.36 4.74 7.85
C PHE A 129 14.78 3.38 7.44
N ILE A 130 14.34 3.23 6.19
CA ILE A 130 13.82 1.97 5.64
C ILE A 130 14.88 0.87 5.75
N ARG A 131 16.11 1.15 5.29
CA ARG A 131 17.25 0.20 5.34
C ARG A 131 17.53 -0.29 6.76
N ARG A 132 17.57 0.62 7.75
CA ARG A 132 17.80 0.25 9.16
C ARG A 132 16.68 -0.61 9.73
N ASN A 133 15.43 -0.31 9.37
CA ASN A 133 14.29 -1.06 9.84
C ASN A 133 14.18 -2.45 9.18
N LEU A 134 14.57 -2.58 7.92
CA LEU A 134 14.60 -3.89 7.25
C LEU A 134 15.71 -4.79 7.77
N ALA A 135 16.86 -4.22 8.18
CA ALA A 135 17.96 -4.96 8.80
C ALA A 135 17.65 -5.44 10.24
N GLY A 136 16.65 -4.84 10.92
CA GLY A 136 16.21 -5.28 12.25
C GLY A 136 15.32 -6.51 12.19
N ALA A 137 15.52 -7.47 13.11
CA ALA A 137 14.64 -8.63 13.22
C ALA A 137 13.20 -8.18 13.53
N ARG A 138 12.29 -8.42 12.59
CA ARG A 138 10.87 -8.08 12.74
C ARG A 138 10.09 -9.33 13.12
N ASN A 139 9.71 -9.43 14.39
CA ASN A 139 8.86 -10.50 14.91
C ASN A 139 7.50 -9.90 15.30
N GLY A 140 6.40 -10.45 14.78
CA GLY A 140 5.06 -10.02 15.16
C GLY A 140 3.95 -10.90 14.56
N LYS A 141 2.73 -10.79 15.14
CA LYS A 141 1.55 -11.52 14.64
C LYS A 141 1.22 -11.18 13.19
N GLU A 142 1.55 -9.96 12.76
CA GLU A 142 1.36 -9.47 11.38
C GLU A 142 2.19 -10.23 10.33
N ARG A 143 3.18 -11.01 10.79
CA ARG A 143 4.10 -11.80 9.96
C ARG A 143 3.90 -13.31 10.12
N ALA A 144 2.80 -13.74 10.73
CA ALA A 144 2.50 -15.16 10.92
C ALA A 144 2.47 -15.93 9.58
N TYR A 145 2.09 -15.25 8.50
CA TYR A 145 2.09 -15.81 7.14
C TYR A 145 3.48 -16.25 6.64
N LEU A 146 4.57 -15.72 7.20
CA LEU A 146 5.94 -16.09 6.82
C LEU A 146 6.41 -17.41 7.43
N GLN A 147 5.72 -17.93 8.46
CA GLN A 147 6.06 -19.19 9.13
C GLN A 147 7.53 -19.27 9.60
N GLY A 148 8.11 -18.13 9.97
CA GLY A 148 9.51 -18.00 10.39
C GLY A 148 10.50 -17.75 9.25
N GLY A 149 10.05 -17.67 8.00
CA GLY A 149 10.86 -17.28 6.83
C GLY A 149 11.01 -15.78 6.65
N GLU A 150 11.68 -15.38 5.58
CA GLU A 150 11.85 -13.99 5.16
C GLU A 150 10.82 -13.63 4.08
N ASP A 151 10.37 -12.37 4.06
CA ASP A 151 9.55 -11.84 2.98
C ASP A 151 10.45 -11.50 1.78
N ILE A 152 10.19 -12.13 0.64
CA ILE A 152 11.01 -11.94 -0.58
C ILE A 152 10.99 -10.50 -1.10
N HIS A 153 9.98 -9.70 -0.77
CA HIS A 153 9.94 -8.27 -1.09
C HIS A 153 10.86 -7.44 -0.19
N GLU A 154 11.06 -7.85 1.07
CA GLU A 154 11.85 -7.11 2.06
C GLU A 154 13.32 -7.50 2.05
N ALA A 155 13.66 -8.68 1.52
CA ALA A 155 15.03 -9.18 1.47
C ALA A 155 15.95 -8.39 0.52
N ASP A 156 15.39 -7.70 -0.48
CA ASP A 156 16.12 -6.95 -1.51
C ASP A 156 15.98 -5.43 -1.32
N LEU A 157 17.04 -4.79 -0.79
CA LEU A 157 17.09 -3.34 -0.57
C LEU A 157 17.06 -2.53 -1.87
N GLU A 158 17.69 -3.03 -2.94
CA GLU A 158 17.66 -2.34 -4.23
C GLU A 158 16.26 -2.39 -4.85
N PHE A 159 15.57 -3.51 -4.68
CA PHE A 159 14.17 -3.62 -5.05
C PHE A 159 13.29 -2.63 -4.27
N GLN A 160 13.50 -2.48 -2.96
CA GLN A 160 12.76 -1.50 -2.16
C GLN A 160 13.01 -0.06 -2.61
N ARG A 161 14.23 0.27 -3.04
CA ARG A 161 14.55 1.58 -3.62
C ARG A 161 13.74 1.83 -4.90
N LYS A 162 13.71 0.84 -5.81
CA LYS A 162 12.91 0.92 -7.05
C LYS A 162 11.40 1.03 -6.77
N VAL A 163 10.89 0.34 -5.75
CA VAL A 163 9.50 0.48 -5.31
C VAL A 163 9.19 1.92 -4.92
N GLY A 164 10.08 2.54 -4.12
CA GLY A 164 9.96 3.95 -3.75
C GLY A 164 9.93 4.89 -4.96
N GLU A 165 10.81 4.65 -5.95
CA GLU A 165 10.85 5.44 -7.21
C GLU A 165 9.53 5.34 -7.99
N VAL A 166 8.93 4.14 -8.08
CA VAL A 166 7.62 3.97 -8.73
C VAL A 166 6.51 4.68 -7.96
N TYR A 167 6.53 4.66 -6.63
CA TYR A 167 5.58 5.45 -5.83
C TYR A 167 5.67 6.95 -6.12
N LEU A 168 6.89 7.50 -6.22
CA LEU A 168 7.11 8.91 -6.51
C LEU A 168 6.68 9.34 -7.92
N GLN A 169 6.50 8.40 -8.84
CA GLN A 169 5.96 8.68 -10.18
C GLN A 169 4.41 8.74 -10.19
N GLN A 170 3.71 8.18 -9.18
CA GLN A 170 2.25 8.08 -9.18
C GLN A 170 1.52 9.44 -9.25
N PRO A 171 1.99 10.53 -8.60
CA PRO A 171 1.30 11.83 -8.68
C PRO A 171 1.15 12.38 -10.10
N SER A 172 2.05 12.00 -11.03
CA SER A 172 2.00 12.45 -12.42
C SER A 172 0.87 11.82 -13.24
N VAL A 173 0.33 10.70 -12.77
CA VAL A 173 -0.71 9.91 -13.47
C VAL A 173 -2.01 9.77 -12.68
N ASP A 174 -2.00 10.15 -11.40
CA ASP A 174 -3.16 10.08 -10.53
C ASP A 174 -3.23 11.30 -9.60
N PRO A 175 -4.11 12.28 -9.87
CA PRO A 175 -4.23 13.49 -9.07
C PRO A 175 -4.77 13.25 -7.65
N SER A 176 -5.34 12.08 -7.37
CA SER A 176 -5.75 11.70 -6.01
C SER A 176 -4.58 11.22 -5.15
N PHE A 177 -3.42 10.94 -5.76
CA PHE A 177 -2.23 10.44 -5.10
C PHE A 177 -1.36 11.60 -4.59
N VAL A 178 -1.13 11.65 -3.28
CA VAL A 178 -0.32 12.67 -2.62
C VAL A 178 0.87 12.04 -1.92
N VAL A 179 2.03 12.69 -2.03
CA VAL A 179 3.24 12.30 -1.31
C VAL A 179 3.37 13.15 -0.06
N LEU A 180 3.39 12.52 1.11
CA LEU A 180 3.71 13.15 2.38
C LEU A 180 5.17 12.86 2.71
N ASN A 181 6.01 13.91 2.72
CA ASN A 181 7.42 13.77 3.05
C ASN A 181 7.61 13.57 4.57
N CYS A 182 8.17 12.43 4.94
CA CYS A 182 8.43 12.06 6.33
C CYS A 182 9.88 12.40 6.79
N ALA A 183 10.68 13.09 5.96
CA ALA A 183 12.00 13.58 6.33
C ALA A 183 11.92 14.98 6.92
N ASP A 184 12.76 15.25 7.94
CA ASP A 184 13.04 16.58 8.42
C ASP A 184 14.05 17.33 7.50
N ASP A 185 14.40 18.57 7.84
CA ASP A 185 15.33 19.42 7.07
C ASP A 185 16.76 18.85 7.02
N THR A 186 17.09 17.91 7.90
CA THR A 186 18.40 17.22 7.93
C THR A 186 18.38 15.88 7.21
N GLY A 187 17.23 15.48 6.63
CA GLY A 187 17.04 14.22 5.94
C GLY A 187 16.77 13.02 6.84
N ASN A 188 16.60 13.24 8.15
CA ASN A 188 16.22 12.19 9.09
C ASN A 188 14.71 11.99 9.13
N MET A 189 14.27 10.81 9.63
CA MET A 189 12.85 10.53 9.83
C MET A 189 12.28 11.45 10.90
N LYS A 190 11.20 12.17 10.57
CA LYS A 190 10.41 12.96 11.53
C LYS A 190 9.85 12.10 12.65
N LEU A 191 9.53 12.70 13.78
CA LEU A 191 8.82 12.02 14.87
C LEU A 191 7.40 11.59 14.40
N PRO A 192 6.88 10.48 14.89
CA PRO A 192 5.54 10.01 14.50
C PRO A 192 4.44 11.06 14.70
N GLY A 193 4.53 11.89 15.75
CA GLY A 193 3.58 12.97 16.01
C GLY A 193 3.63 14.10 14.97
N GLU A 194 4.82 14.43 14.47
CA GLU A 194 4.99 15.45 13.42
C GLU A 194 4.38 14.95 12.10
N ILE A 195 4.69 13.71 11.70
CA ILE A 195 4.11 13.09 10.50
C ILE A 195 2.58 13.02 10.61
N PHE A 196 2.07 12.71 11.80
CA PHE A 196 0.65 12.65 12.05
C PHE A 196 -0.02 14.02 11.90
N ASN A 197 0.59 15.09 12.42
CA ASN A 197 0.08 16.45 12.25
C ASN A 197 0.08 16.88 10.78
N ASP A 198 1.20 16.64 10.07
CA ASP A 198 1.28 16.89 8.62
C ASP A 198 0.19 16.13 7.85
N LEU A 199 -0.08 14.87 8.23
CA LEU A 199 -1.14 14.06 7.63
C LEU A 199 -2.53 14.66 7.91
N LEU A 200 -2.81 15.10 9.13
CA LEU A 200 -4.11 15.72 9.47
C LEU A 200 -4.31 17.00 8.69
N GLU A 201 -3.31 17.88 8.61
CA GLU A 201 -3.37 19.11 7.83
C GLU A 201 -3.67 18.81 6.35
N LEU A 202 -2.98 17.83 5.78
CA LEU A 202 -3.20 17.39 4.41
C LEU A 202 -4.64 16.88 4.20
N LEU A 203 -5.18 16.05 5.09
CA LEU A 203 -6.53 15.51 4.97
C LEU A 203 -7.61 16.60 5.12
N ILE A 204 -7.37 17.62 5.95
CA ILE A 204 -8.24 18.78 6.09
C ILE A 204 -8.20 19.64 4.82
N GLN A 205 -7.01 19.99 4.32
CA GLN A 205 -6.82 20.76 3.08
C GLN A 205 -7.46 20.08 1.87
N GLN A 206 -7.51 18.76 1.85
CA GLN A 206 -8.12 17.95 0.80
C GLN A 206 -9.62 17.70 1.01
N ASN A 207 -10.26 18.32 2.02
CA ASN A 207 -11.67 18.16 2.39
C ASN A 207 -12.08 16.70 2.69
N ILE A 208 -11.15 15.86 3.10
CA ILE A 208 -11.46 14.49 3.58
C ILE A 208 -11.91 14.54 5.05
N LEU A 209 -11.31 15.41 5.84
CA LEU A 209 -11.71 15.72 7.20
C LEU A 209 -12.20 17.16 7.30
N ILE A 210 -13.26 17.38 8.06
CA ILE A 210 -13.77 18.73 8.33
C ILE A 210 -13.02 19.28 9.55
N ASN A 211 -12.57 20.54 9.47
CA ASN A 211 -12.04 21.25 10.62
C ASN A 211 -13.15 21.39 11.67
N GLN A 212 -13.05 20.67 12.77
CA GLN A 212 -13.94 20.80 13.94
C GLN A 212 -13.21 21.52 15.06
#